data_a459b3c058a25d4fffcdb51a4136188d
#
_entry.id   a459b3c058a25d4fffcdb51a4136188d
#
_cell.length_a   1.000
_cell.length_b   1.000
_cell.length_c   1.000
_cell.angle_alpha   90.00
_cell.angle_beta   90.00
_cell.angle_gamma   90.00
#
_symmetry.space_group_name_H-M   'P 1'
#
loop_
_entity.id
_entity.type
_entity.pdbx_description
1 polymer ?
#
loop_
_entity_poly.entity_id
_entity_poly.type
_entity_poly.pdbx_seq_one_letter_code
_entity_poly.pdbx_strand_id
1 'polypeptide(L)'
;MLTRTEMSFASKGRICESTHPSQLPGATTMSTCDQAEVNAKPLRLLVPINANQDSRWGVEYALRCHRQGLAVEVVLLNVGEPITQWEVLRFRTQQEIEQFQSERAQAFIEEASQPLAANEIAFRGLFKQGKLVFSILDTAEELDCDEIVMPASKPWLACLFSSDVVSTVVHQQRGIPVVLVNGQGDPLKPTRSLQ
;
A
#
# COMPACT_ATOMS: atom_id res chain seq x y z
N MET A 1 11.28 19.24 16.03
CA MET A 1 9.84 19.01 16.19
C MET A 1 9.31 18.57 14.84
N LEU A 2 9.04 17.28 14.66
CA LEU A 2 8.53 16.71 13.42
C LEU A 2 7.00 16.85 13.47
N THR A 3 6.44 17.68 12.61
CA THR A 3 4.99 17.81 12.45
C THR A 3 4.47 16.63 11.65
N ARG A 4 3.80 15.73 12.32
CA ARG A 4 3.13 14.56 11.77
C ARG A 4 1.77 15.00 11.23
N THR A 5 1.67 15.27 9.94
CA THR A 5 0.37 15.47 9.27
C THR A 5 -0.12 14.11 8.77
N GLU A 6 -0.84 13.40 9.62
CA GLU A 6 -1.56 12.19 9.22
C GLU A 6 -2.91 12.58 8.63
N MET A 7 -3.05 12.51 7.32
CA MET A 7 -4.35 12.49 6.67
C MET A 7 -4.77 11.04 6.45
N SER A 8 -5.66 10.55 7.33
CA SER A 8 -6.25 9.21 7.21
C SER A 8 -7.57 9.31 6.47
N PHE A 9 -7.65 8.73 5.29
CA PHE A 9 -8.90 8.54 4.57
C PHE A 9 -9.43 7.13 4.87
N ALA A 10 -10.41 7.05 5.76
CA ALA A 10 -11.16 5.82 6.01
C ALA A 10 -12.46 5.85 5.19
N SER A 11 -12.59 4.94 4.24
CA SER A 11 -13.86 4.71 3.55
C SER A 11 -14.82 4.02 4.52
N LYS A 12 -15.86 4.74 4.95
CA LYS A 12 -16.97 4.20 5.75
C LYS A 12 -17.89 3.36 4.85
N GLY A 13 -17.90 2.05 5.08
CA GLY A 13 -18.93 1.17 4.56
C GLY A 13 -20.30 1.56 5.10
N ARG A 14 -21.28 1.63 4.22
CA ARG A 14 -22.68 1.92 4.53
C ARG A 14 -23.30 0.82 5.41
N ILE A 15 -23.83 1.20 6.55
CA ILE A 15 -24.67 0.36 7.40
C ILE A 15 -26.04 0.27 6.74
N CYS A 16 -26.44 -0.93 6.32
CA CYS A 16 -27.84 -1.20 5.95
C CYS A 16 -28.66 -1.44 7.22
N GLU A 17 -29.52 -0.50 7.51
CA GLU A 17 -30.58 -0.64 8.51
C GLU A 17 -31.66 -1.55 7.92
N SER A 18 -31.85 -2.73 8.49
CA SER A 18 -32.97 -3.62 8.16
C SER A 18 -34.04 -3.51 9.23
N THR A 19 -35.16 -2.98 8.81
CA THR A 19 -36.44 -2.91 9.53
C THR A 19 -37.08 -4.30 9.62
N HIS A 20 -37.43 -4.73 10.84
CA HIS A 20 -38.27 -5.90 11.08
C HIS A 20 -39.71 -5.70 10.57
N PRO A 21 -40.45 -6.81 10.19
CA PRO A 21 -41.47 -7.28 11.08
C PRO A 21 -41.73 -8.80 11.11
N SER A 22 -42.17 -9.23 12.32
CA SER A 22 -43.20 -10.22 12.60
C SER A 22 -42.98 -11.72 12.41
N GLN A 23 -43.02 -12.37 13.54
CA GLN A 23 -43.13 -13.81 13.88
C GLN A 23 -44.23 -14.57 13.15
N LEU A 24 -43.96 -15.86 12.85
CA LEU A 24 -44.87 -17.00 13.15
C LEU A 24 -44.04 -18.33 13.24
N PRO A 25 -44.45 -19.31 14.08
CA PRO A 25 -43.63 -20.44 14.46
C PRO A 25 -43.90 -21.70 13.63
N GLY A 26 -42.89 -22.46 13.36
CA GLY A 26 -43.01 -23.77 12.72
C GLY A 26 -41.67 -24.49 12.63
N ALA A 27 -41.53 -25.52 13.46
CA ALA A 27 -40.36 -26.36 13.59
C ALA A 27 -39.83 -26.92 12.27
N THR A 28 -38.50 -26.99 12.16
CA THR A 28 -37.76 -28.22 11.88
C THR A 28 -36.28 -27.91 11.86
N THR A 29 -35.56 -28.56 12.73
CA THR A 29 -34.13 -28.75 12.75
C THR A 29 -33.58 -28.99 11.36
N MET A 30 -32.53 -28.28 10.98
CA MET A 30 -31.37 -28.88 10.36
C MET A 30 -30.31 -27.85 10.02
N SER A 31 -29.15 -28.21 10.43
CA SER A 31 -27.83 -27.80 9.89
C SER A 31 -27.37 -26.41 10.23
N THR A 32 -26.77 -26.34 11.39
CA THR A 32 -25.66 -25.42 11.69
C THR A 32 -24.57 -25.66 10.65
N CYS A 33 -24.62 -24.92 9.56
CA CYS A 33 -23.42 -24.73 8.78
C CYS A 33 -22.49 -23.90 9.69
N ASP A 34 -21.54 -24.59 10.30
CA ASP A 34 -20.35 -23.99 10.87
C ASP A 34 -19.75 -23.04 9.83
N GLN A 35 -20.15 -21.79 9.86
CA GLN A 35 -19.33 -20.70 9.36
C GLN A 35 -18.21 -20.57 10.40
N ALA A 36 -17.22 -21.43 10.28
CA ALA A 36 -15.90 -21.15 10.78
C ALA A 36 -15.44 -19.91 9.98
N GLU A 37 -15.82 -18.72 10.44
CA GLU A 37 -15.12 -17.50 10.14
C GLU A 37 -13.69 -17.76 10.63
N VAL A 38 -12.87 -18.18 9.67
CA VAL A 38 -11.41 -18.20 9.83
C VAL A 38 -11.06 -16.73 10.01
N ASN A 39 -10.96 -16.31 11.25
CA ASN A 39 -10.51 -14.99 11.68
C ASN A 39 -8.97 -14.90 11.40
N ALA A 40 -8.60 -15.17 10.15
CA ALA A 40 -7.25 -15.03 9.68
C ALA A 40 -6.96 -13.53 9.57
N LYS A 41 -5.98 -13.06 10.31
CA LYS A 41 -5.45 -11.70 10.17
C LYS A 41 -5.25 -11.41 8.67
N PRO A 42 -5.78 -10.30 8.14
CA PRO A 42 -5.57 -9.96 6.74
C PRO A 42 -4.07 -9.77 6.45
N LEU A 43 -3.64 -10.23 5.28
CA LEU A 43 -2.31 -9.99 4.76
C LEU A 43 -2.14 -8.49 4.49
N ARG A 44 -1.32 -7.81 5.28
CA ARG A 44 -1.10 -6.38 5.16
C ARG A 44 0.11 -6.09 4.28
N LEU A 45 -0.14 -5.46 3.15
CA LEU A 45 0.85 -5.15 2.13
C LEU A 45 1.19 -3.66 2.15
N LEU A 46 2.48 -3.32 2.23
CA LEU A 46 2.95 -1.96 1.97
C LEU A 46 3.34 -1.83 0.49
N VAL A 47 2.69 -0.91 -0.21
CA VAL A 47 2.93 -0.61 -1.62
C VAL A 47 3.41 0.84 -1.76
N PRO A 48 4.72 1.07 -1.93
CA PRO A 48 5.23 2.40 -2.25
C PRO A 48 4.78 2.81 -3.65
N ILE A 49 4.15 3.98 -3.76
CA ILE A 49 3.65 4.52 -5.02
C ILE A 49 4.25 5.89 -5.33
N ASN A 50 4.45 6.15 -6.61
CA ASN A 50 4.94 7.44 -7.12
C ASN A 50 4.30 7.75 -8.49
N ALA A 51 4.85 8.73 -9.21
CA ALA A 51 4.39 9.12 -10.53
C ALA A 51 4.54 8.02 -11.61
N ASN A 52 5.37 7.01 -11.37
CA ASN A 52 5.64 5.97 -12.36
C ASN A 52 4.56 4.89 -12.33
N GLN A 53 4.10 4.47 -13.50
CA GLN A 53 3.11 3.40 -13.65
C GLN A 53 3.59 2.07 -13.03
N ASP A 54 4.90 1.80 -13.08
CA ASP A 54 5.47 0.58 -12.50
C ASP A 54 5.23 0.47 -10.99
N SER A 55 5.09 1.60 -10.28
CA SER A 55 4.77 1.59 -8.85
C SER A 55 3.41 0.95 -8.54
N ARG A 56 2.50 0.89 -9.52
CA ARG A 56 1.18 0.27 -9.40
C ARG A 56 1.18 -1.26 -9.52
N TRP A 57 2.30 -1.86 -9.92
CA TRP A 57 2.41 -3.34 -9.98
C TRP A 57 2.17 -4.00 -8.61
N GLY A 58 2.47 -3.30 -7.52
CA GLY A 58 2.12 -3.74 -6.17
C GLY A 58 0.62 -3.84 -5.93
N VAL A 59 -0.17 -2.95 -6.56
CA VAL A 59 -1.64 -3.01 -6.52
C VAL A 59 -2.15 -4.24 -7.27
N GLU A 60 -1.57 -4.55 -8.45
CA GLU A 60 -1.91 -5.76 -9.20
C GLU A 60 -1.61 -7.04 -8.40
N TYR A 61 -0.50 -7.05 -7.66
CA TYR A 61 -0.19 -8.14 -6.74
C TYR A 61 -1.25 -8.30 -5.64
N ALA A 62 -1.70 -7.22 -5.03
CA ALA A 62 -2.76 -7.23 -4.02
C ALA A 62 -4.09 -7.78 -4.58
N LEU A 63 -4.48 -7.32 -5.78
CA LEU A 63 -5.65 -7.84 -6.50
C LEU A 63 -5.54 -9.33 -6.79
N ARG A 64 -4.35 -9.78 -7.12
CA ARG A 64 -4.09 -11.21 -7.36
C ARG A 64 -4.23 -12.03 -6.08
N CYS A 65 -3.63 -11.60 -4.97
CA CYS A 65 -3.78 -12.26 -3.67
C CYS A 65 -5.24 -12.34 -3.26
N HIS A 66 -6.00 -11.27 -3.45
CA HIS A 66 -7.44 -11.25 -3.18
C HIS A 66 -8.21 -12.24 -4.04
N ARG A 67 -7.93 -12.31 -5.35
CA ARG A 67 -8.54 -13.29 -6.27
C ARG A 67 -8.20 -14.73 -5.90
N GLN A 68 -7.10 -14.98 -5.19
CA GLN A 68 -6.73 -16.27 -4.63
C GLN A 68 -7.45 -16.61 -3.31
N GLY A 69 -8.34 -15.73 -2.84
CA GLY A 69 -9.13 -15.92 -1.62
C GLY A 69 -8.43 -15.46 -0.33
N LEU A 70 -7.31 -14.73 -0.43
CA LEU A 70 -6.67 -14.14 0.74
C LEU A 70 -7.39 -12.85 1.15
N ALA A 71 -7.60 -12.67 2.44
CA ALA A 71 -7.98 -11.38 2.99
C ALA A 71 -6.75 -10.45 2.92
N VAL A 72 -6.87 -9.32 2.21
CA VAL A 72 -5.76 -8.39 1.97
C VAL A 72 -6.12 -6.99 2.47
N GLU A 73 -5.17 -6.33 3.11
CA GLU A 73 -5.21 -4.90 3.44
C GLU A 73 -4.01 -4.21 2.81
N VAL A 74 -4.22 -3.09 2.10
CA VAL A 74 -3.16 -2.41 1.36
C VAL A 74 -2.85 -1.05 1.97
N VAL A 75 -1.58 -0.80 2.26
CA VAL A 75 -1.06 0.52 2.63
C VAL A 75 -0.37 1.11 1.42
N LEU A 76 -0.99 2.13 0.81
CA LEU A 76 -0.41 2.90 -0.30
C LEU A 76 0.44 4.03 0.30
N LEU A 77 1.74 3.97 0.14
CA LEU A 77 2.68 4.95 0.67
C LEU A 77 3.27 5.80 -0.44
N ASN A 78 3.07 7.12 -0.38
CA ASN A 78 3.86 8.06 -1.16
C ASN A 78 4.84 8.80 -0.25
N VAL A 79 6.09 8.95 -0.70
CA VAL A 79 7.14 9.64 0.05
C VAL A 79 7.62 10.85 -0.74
N GLY A 80 7.48 12.04 -0.14
CA GLY A 80 8.06 13.27 -0.63
C GLY A 80 9.46 13.46 -0.08
N GLU A 81 10.47 13.49 -0.94
CA GLU A 81 11.82 13.82 -0.50
C GLU A 81 11.95 15.35 -0.28
N PRO A 82 12.62 15.76 0.81
CA PRO A 82 12.82 17.19 1.08
C PRO A 82 13.68 17.81 -0.03
N ILE A 83 13.19 18.91 -0.60
CA ILE A 83 13.93 19.69 -1.59
C ILE A 83 14.92 20.57 -0.84
N THR A 84 16.21 20.30 -1.05
CA THR A 84 17.32 21.04 -0.44
C THR A 84 18.02 21.98 -1.43
N GLN A 85 17.58 21.98 -2.69
CA GLN A 85 18.17 22.80 -3.74
C GLN A 85 17.84 24.29 -3.51
N TRP A 86 18.87 25.09 -3.25
CA TRP A 86 18.73 26.51 -2.91
C TRP A 86 18.08 27.33 -4.05
N GLU A 87 18.24 26.91 -5.30
CA GLU A 87 17.61 27.52 -6.47
C GLU A 87 16.08 27.48 -6.39
N VAL A 88 15.52 26.37 -5.88
CA VAL A 88 14.08 26.21 -5.69
C VAL A 88 13.61 26.99 -4.47
N LEU A 89 14.37 26.94 -3.38
CA LEU A 89 14.04 27.61 -2.11
C LEU A 89 14.10 29.14 -2.19
N ARG A 90 14.74 29.70 -3.23
CA ARG A 90 14.71 31.15 -3.49
C ARG A 90 13.33 31.67 -3.93
N PHE A 91 12.53 30.82 -4.55
CA PHE A 91 11.27 31.22 -5.19
C PHE A 91 10.03 30.61 -4.56
N ARG A 92 10.22 29.64 -3.65
CA ARG A 92 9.15 28.94 -2.97
C ARG A 92 9.50 28.75 -1.50
N THR A 93 8.49 28.90 -0.66
CA THR A 93 8.64 28.57 0.76
C THR A 93 8.62 27.04 0.94
N GLN A 94 9.22 26.57 2.02
CA GLN A 94 9.16 25.15 2.36
C GLN A 94 7.71 24.65 2.46
N GLN A 95 6.83 25.47 3.04
CA GLN A 95 5.41 25.14 3.18
C GLN A 95 4.68 24.98 1.83
N GLU A 96 4.97 25.84 0.85
CA GLU A 96 4.39 25.71 -0.50
C GLU A 96 4.87 24.44 -1.21
N ILE A 97 6.14 24.07 -0.99
CA ILE A 97 6.70 22.82 -1.54
C ILE A 97 6.03 21.60 -0.90
N GLU A 98 5.89 21.60 0.41
CA GLU A 98 5.23 20.53 1.16
C GLU A 98 3.77 20.37 0.74
N GLN A 99 3.05 21.45 0.62
CA GLN A 99 1.67 21.43 0.14
C GLN A 99 1.57 20.85 -1.26
N PHE A 100 2.40 21.32 -2.18
CA PHE A 100 2.42 20.80 -3.56
C PHE A 100 2.74 19.30 -3.63
N GLN A 101 3.71 18.83 -2.82
CA GLN A 101 4.05 17.43 -2.74
C GLN A 101 2.89 16.60 -2.18
N SER A 102 2.20 17.09 -1.15
CA SER A 102 1.04 16.44 -0.53
C SER A 102 -0.13 16.33 -1.52
N GLU A 103 -0.44 17.40 -2.25
CA GLU A 103 -1.51 17.39 -3.25
C GLU A 103 -1.23 16.39 -4.38
N ARG A 104 0.01 16.33 -4.86
CA ARG A 104 0.42 15.34 -5.86
C ARG A 104 0.36 13.92 -5.33
N ALA A 105 0.82 13.72 -4.09
CA ALA A 105 0.76 12.42 -3.43
C ALA A 105 -0.68 11.91 -3.32
N GLN A 106 -1.61 12.80 -2.96
CA GLN A 106 -3.02 12.46 -2.88
C GLN A 106 -3.57 12.00 -4.23
N ALA A 107 -3.23 12.69 -5.32
CA ALA A 107 -3.66 12.29 -6.66
C ALA A 107 -3.13 10.90 -7.05
N PHE A 108 -1.87 10.59 -6.74
CA PHE A 108 -1.29 9.25 -7.01
C PHE A 108 -1.93 8.15 -6.16
N ILE A 109 -2.22 8.45 -4.88
CA ILE A 109 -2.90 7.53 -3.97
C ILE A 109 -4.32 7.26 -4.46
N GLU A 110 -5.05 8.31 -4.84
CA GLU A 110 -6.42 8.20 -5.34
C GLU A 110 -6.48 7.34 -6.62
N GLU A 111 -5.62 7.60 -7.58
CA GLU A 111 -5.53 6.82 -8.81
C GLU A 111 -5.18 5.35 -8.53
N ALA A 112 -4.21 5.09 -7.64
CA ALA A 112 -3.80 3.74 -7.27
C ALA A 112 -4.86 2.99 -6.45
N SER A 113 -5.71 3.69 -5.73
CA SER A 113 -6.76 3.09 -4.89
C SER A 113 -8.00 2.66 -5.67
N GLN A 114 -8.25 3.21 -6.86
CA GLN A 114 -9.44 2.91 -7.65
C GLN A 114 -9.67 1.41 -7.86
N PRO A 115 -8.68 0.61 -8.33
CA PRO A 115 -8.88 -0.82 -8.51
C PRO A 115 -9.07 -1.58 -7.20
N LEU A 116 -8.49 -1.11 -6.08
CA LEU A 116 -8.71 -1.70 -4.77
C LEU A 116 -10.15 -1.48 -4.31
N ALA A 117 -10.65 -0.24 -4.42
CA ALA A 117 -12.02 0.11 -4.09
C ALA A 117 -13.04 -0.67 -4.94
N ALA A 118 -12.77 -0.83 -6.25
CA ALA A 118 -13.63 -1.59 -7.16
C ALA A 118 -13.72 -3.08 -6.82
N ASN A 119 -12.72 -3.63 -6.12
CA ASN A 119 -12.69 -5.02 -5.68
C ASN A 119 -12.93 -5.18 -4.17
N GLU A 120 -13.43 -4.14 -3.49
CA GLU A 120 -13.76 -4.15 -2.05
C GLU A 120 -12.57 -4.50 -1.15
N ILE A 121 -11.34 -4.27 -1.60
CA ILE A 121 -10.12 -4.48 -0.82
C ILE A 121 -9.92 -3.28 0.11
N ALA A 122 -9.72 -3.56 1.40
CA ALA A 122 -9.41 -2.52 2.37
C ALA A 122 -8.07 -1.86 2.05
N PHE A 123 -8.03 -0.54 2.03
CA PHE A 123 -6.78 0.19 1.81
C PHE A 123 -6.68 1.46 2.66
N ARG A 124 -5.45 1.89 2.87
CA ARG A 124 -5.10 3.15 3.54
C ARG A 124 -4.05 3.89 2.71
N GLY A 125 -4.29 5.17 2.40
CA GLY A 125 -3.32 6.04 1.75
C GLY A 125 -2.53 6.86 2.77
N LEU A 126 -1.21 6.93 2.59
CA LEU A 126 -0.30 7.70 3.45
C LEU A 126 0.66 8.54 2.61
N PHE A 127 0.88 9.77 3.05
CA PHE A 127 1.97 10.61 2.59
C PHE A 127 2.94 10.87 3.74
N LYS A 128 4.22 10.59 3.52
CA LYS A 128 5.30 10.91 4.48
C LYS A 128 6.35 11.77 3.79
N GLN A 129 6.92 12.71 4.52
CA GLN A 129 8.12 13.42 4.08
C GLN A 129 9.35 12.82 4.73
N GLY A 130 10.39 12.58 3.92
CA GLY A 130 11.63 12.04 4.42
C GLY A 130 12.47 11.32 3.38
N LYS A 131 13.49 10.60 3.84
CA LYS A 131 14.31 9.75 3.00
C LYS A 131 13.51 8.52 2.57
N LEU A 132 13.41 8.28 1.27
CA LEU A 132 12.54 7.26 0.68
C LEU A 132 12.70 5.87 1.33
N VAL A 133 13.91 5.32 1.36
CA VAL A 133 14.18 3.98 1.92
C VAL A 133 13.79 3.91 3.40
N PHE A 134 14.21 4.90 4.19
CA PHE A 134 13.90 4.94 5.61
C PHE A 134 12.40 5.01 5.85
N SER A 135 11.69 5.87 5.13
CA SER A 135 10.24 6.03 5.26
C SER A 135 9.47 4.77 4.88
N ILE A 136 9.94 4.01 3.88
CA ILE A 136 9.34 2.73 3.50
C ILE A 136 9.48 1.71 4.64
N LEU A 137 10.71 1.50 5.14
CA LEU A 137 10.99 0.51 6.18
C LEU A 137 10.30 0.87 7.50
N ASP A 138 10.41 2.15 7.93
CA ASP A 138 9.79 2.66 9.13
C ASP A 138 8.25 2.53 9.10
N THR A 139 7.63 2.82 7.95
CA THR A 139 6.16 2.67 7.81
C THR A 139 5.74 1.21 7.83
N ALA A 140 6.52 0.32 7.24
CA ALA A 140 6.24 -1.11 7.25
C ALA A 140 6.27 -1.67 8.68
N GLU A 141 7.27 -1.28 9.47
CA GLU A 141 7.39 -1.64 10.89
C GLU A 141 6.28 -1.01 11.74
N GLU A 142 6.01 0.31 11.56
CA GLU A 142 5.02 1.05 12.34
C GLU A 142 3.59 0.51 12.18
N LEU A 143 3.27 0.00 10.99
CA LEU A 143 1.94 -0.51 10.65
C LEU A 143 1.85 -2.04 10.70
N ASP A 144 2.88 -2.73 11.20
CA ASP A 144 2.95 -4.20 11.24
C ASP A 144 2.58 -4.83 9.88
N CYS A 145 3.20 -4.34 8.79
CA CYS A 145 3.01 -4.89 7.48
C CYS A 145 3.67 -6.27 7.37
N ASP A 146 3.00 -7.19 6.68
CA ASP A 146 3.50 -8.54 6.49
C ASP A 146 4.48 -8.61 5.31
N GLU A 147 4.31 -7.75 4.28
CA GLU A 147 5.18 -7.67 3.10
C GLU A 147 5.32 -6.24 2.58
N ILE A 148 6.49 -5.93 2.02
CA ILE A 148 6.74 -4.71 1.22
C ILE A 148 6.75 -5.12 -0.25
N VAL A 149 5.82 -4.60 -1.05
CA VAL A 149 5.70 -4.97 -2.46
C VAL A 149 6.27 -3.87 -3.34
N MET A 150 7.30 -4.20 -4.12
CA MET A 150 7.99 -3.25 -4.98
C MET A 150 8.06 -3.73 -6.42
N PRO A 151 8.06 -2.81 -7.41
CA PRO A 151 8.25 -3.19 -8.79
C PRO A 151 9.66 -3.74 -9.00
N ALA A 152 9.77 -4.84 -9.75
CA ALA A 152 11.07 -5.32 -10.20
C ALA A 152 11.59 -4.38 -11.28
N SER A 153 12.64 -3.63 -10.97
CA SER A 153 13.25 -2.74 -11.94
C SER A 153 13.89 -3.57 -13.08
N LYS A 154 13.45 -3.30 -14.31
CA LYS A 154 14.18 -3.78 -15.47
C LYS A 154 15.48 -2.98 -15.58
N PRO A 155 16.63 -3.60 -15.93
CA PRO A 155 17.92 -2.92 -15.93
C PRO A 155 18.00 -1.65 -16.81
N TRP A 156 17.12 -1.47 -17.79
CA TRP A 156 17.03 -0.28 -18.65
C TRP A 156 16.10 0.81 -18.10
N LEU A 157 15.21 0.50 -17.11
CA LEU A 157 14.32 1.45 -16.43
C LEU A 157 14.96 2.01 -15.14
N ALA A 158 16.20 1.71 -14.88
CA ALA A 158 16.96 2.14 -13.70
C ALA A 158 17.03 3.67 -13.48
N CYS A 159 16.51 4.46 -14.43
CA CYS A 159 16.48 5.93 -14.31
C CYS A 159 15.30 6.47 -13.49
N LEU A 160 14.31 5.66 -13.11
CA LEU A 160 13.03 6.15 -12.56
C LEU A 160 12.71 5.68 -11.13
N PHE A 161 13.10 4.48 -10.77
CA PHE A 161 13.52 4.11 -9.42
C PHE A 161 15.00 3.81 -9.58
N SER A 162 15.85 4.56 -8.93
CA SER A 162 17.26 4.18 -8.95
C SER A 162 17.29 2.72 -8.50
N SER A 163 17.95 1.86 -9.26
CA SER A 163 18.17 0.45 -8.91
C SER A 163 18.68 0.31 -7.47
N ASP A 164 19.25 1.39 -6.96
CA ASP A 164 19.68 1.57 -5.59
C ASP A 164 18.56 1.54 -4.55
N VAL A 165 17.36 2.08 -4.84
CA VAL A 165 16.27 2.11 -3.84
C VAL A 165 15.75 0.71 -3.56
N VAL A 166 15.40 -0.05 -4.60
CA VAL A 166 14.92 -1.43 -4.44
C VAL A 166 15.99 -2.31 -3.79
N SER A 167 17.22 -2.23 -4.30
CA SER A 167 18.37 -2.94 -3.74
C SER A 167 18.61 -2.55 -2.28
N THR A 168 18.56 -1.26 -1.96
CA THR A 168 18.78 -0.77 -0.60
C THR A 168 17.68 -1.22 0.34
N VAL A 169 16.41 -1.19 -0.07
CA VAL A 169 15.29 -1.70 0.75
C VAL A 169 15.46 -3.19 1.01
N VAL A 170 15.80 -3.97 -0.03
CA VAL A 170 16.05 -5.42 0.11
C VAL A 170 17.21 -5.71 1.05
N HIS A 171 18.30 -4.92 0.98
CA HIS A 171 19.46 -5.11 1.87
C HIS A 171 19.23 -4.61 3.30
N GLN A 172 18.43 -3.59 3.49
CA GLN A 172 18.17 -2.99 4.81
C GLN A 172 16.88 -3.50 5.46
N GLN A 173 16.16 -4.44 4.84
CA GLN A 173 14.94 -5.02 5.42
C GLN A 173 15.21 -5.59 6.82
N ARG A 174 14.30 -5.27 7.75
CA ARG A 174 14.41 -5.64 9.16
C ARG A 174 13.35 -6.67 9.54
N GLY A 175 13.35 -7.82 8.85
CA GLY A 175 12.41 -8.90 9.16
C GLY A 175 11.11 -8.89 8.36
N ILE A 176 10.77 -7.82 7.65
CA ILE A 176 9.62 -7.77 6.74
C ILE A 176 10.11 -8.10 5.33
N PRO A 177 9.58 -9.18 4.69
CA PRO A 177 10.02 -9.59 3.36
C PRO A 177 9.67 -8.56 2.29
N VAL A 178 10.59 -8.38 1.33
CA VAL A 178 10.37 -7.54 0.15
C VAL A 178 10.03 -8.44 -1.02
N VAL A 179 8.82 -8.27 -1.57
CA VAL A 179 8.32 -8.99 -2.74
C VAL A 179 8.51 -8.13 -3.97
N LEU A 180 9.30 -8.62 -4.93
CA LEU A 180 9.48 -7.95 -6.22
C LEU A 180 8.45 -8.49 -7.21
N VAL A 181 7.73 -7.59 -7.89
CA VAL A 181 6.64 -7.95 -8.81
C VAL A 181 6.85 -7.39 -10.20
N ASN A 182 6.31 -8.10 -11.20
CA ASN A 182 6.25 -7.63 -12.59
C ASN A 182 4.96 -6.83 -12.85
N GLY A 183 4.77 -6.36 -14.09
CA GLY A 183 3.60 -5.59 -14.51
C GLY A 183 2.25 -6.32 -14.45
N GLN A 184 2.25 -7.62 -14.24
CA GLN A 184 1.04 -8.44 -14.06
C GLN A 184 0.80 -8.81 -12.58
N GLY A 185 1.59 -8.25 -11.66
CA GLY A 185 1.51 -8.59 -10.25
C GLY A 185 2.04 -9.99 -9.94
N ASP A 186 2.86 -10.59 -10.82
CA ASP A 186 3.50 -11.86 -10.51
C ASP A 186 4.75 -11.62 -9.66
N PRO A 187 4.88 -12.32 -8.52
CA PRO A 187 6.09 -12.23 -7.74
C PRO A 187 7.26 -12.89 -8.48
N LEU A 188 8.34 -12.15 -8.61
CA LEU A 188 9.58 -12.68 -9.12
C LEU A 188 10.25 -13.48 -7.99
N LYS A 189 10.57 -14.74 -8.26
CA LYS A 189 11.36 -15.54 -7.31
C LYS A 189 12.67 -14.82 -7.03
N PRO A 190 13.07 -14.65 -5.76
CA PRO A 190 14.38 -14.08 -5.45
C PRO A 190 15.43 -14.94 -6.13
N THR A 191 16.16 -14.34 -7.07
CA THR A 191 17.34 -14.99 -7.63
C THR A 191 18.31 -15.12 -6.47
N ARG A 192 18.48 -16.33 -5.93
CA ARG A 192 19.54 -16.61 -4.96
C ARG A 192 20.84 -16.18 -5.61
N SER A 193 21.41 -15.09 -5.14
CA SER A 193 22.79 -14.75 -5.44
C SER A 193 23.63 -15.91 -4.95
N LEU A 194 24.19 -16.68 -5.88
CA LEU A 194 25.25 -17.63 -5.57
C LEU A 194 26.40 -16.82 -4.96
N GLN A 195 26.72 -17.07 -3.72
CA GLN A 195 27.95 -16.67 -3.08
C GLN A 195 29.14 -17.33 -3.79
#